data_df4e0c6fcf40116343a5699a529a059f
#
_entry.id   df4e0c6fcf40116343a5699a529a059f
#
_cell.length_a   1.000
_cell.length_b   1.000
_cell.length_c   1.000
_cell.angle_alpha   90.00
_cell.angle_beta   90.00
_cell.angle_gamma   90.00
#
_symmetry.space_group_name_H-M   'P 1'
#
loop_
_entity.id
_entity.type
_entity.pdbx_description
1 polymer ?
#
loop_
_entity_poly.entity_id
_entity_poly.type
_entity_poly.pdbx_seq_one_letter_code
_entity_poly.pdbx_strand_id
1 'polypeptide(L)'
;MGVFTLRAVKTGVKFDLLAANGQSILTSEVYSTRAACIRGAESVRRCAASAPVLDLTEASEVSVPNPRFEIYCDKSGSFRFRMKARNGKIIAASETYSGKVNCLKGIDSVRVNAPDATVEEKE
;
A
#
# COMPACT_ATOMS: atom_id res chain seq x y z
N MET A 1 -7.86 -12.51 -5.19
CA MET A 1 -8.83 -11.44 -5.46
C MET A 1 -9.07 -10.62 -4.21
N GLY A 2 -8.80 -9.32 -4.31
CA GLY A 2 -8.90 -8.43 -3.17
C GLY A 2 -10.06 -7.47 -3.26
N VAL A 3 -10.21 -6.65 -2.22
CA VAL A 3 -11.22 -5.60 -2.17
C VAL A 3 -10.61 -4.34 -1.59
N PHE A 4 -10.80 -3.20 -2.26
CA PHE A 4 -10.54 -1.90 -1.67
C PHE A 4 -11.80 -1.45 -0.96
N THR A 5 -11.71 -1.25 0.36
CA THR A 5 -12.85 -0.73 1.14
C THR A 5 -12.59 0.72 1.49
N LEU A 6 -13.54 1.59 1.16
CA LEU A 6 -13.47 3.01 1.51
C LEU A 6 -14.20 3.23 2.82
N ARG A 7 -13.61 4.03 3.70
CA ARG A 7 -14.24 4.38 4.98
C ARG A 7 -14.01 5.84 5.32
N ALA A 8 -15.02 6.45 5.90
CA ALA A 8 -14.91 7.81 6.41
C ALA A 8 -14.09 7.79 7.69
N VAL A 9 -13.20 8.76 7.83
CA VAL A 9 -12.47 9.02 9.06
C VAL A 9 -12.72 10.47 9.47
N LYS A 10 -12.25 10.86 10.65
CA LYS A 10 -12.55 12.17 11.22
C LYS A 10 -12.17 13.33 10.30
N THR A 11 -11.08 13.19 9.54
CA THR A 11 -10.54 14.27 8.71
C THR A 11 -10.65 13.99 7.21
N GLY A 12 -11.36 12.96 6.80
CA GLY A 12 -11.51 12.67 5.38
C GLY A 12 -11.93 11.24 5.10
N VAL A 13 -11.33 10.64 4.08
CA VAL A 13 -11.64 9.29 3.61
C VAL A 13 -10.36 8.50 3.42
N LYS A 14 -10.37 7.25 3.83
CA LYS A 14 -9.26 6.31 3.61
C LYS A 14 -9.75 5.08 2.89
N PHE A 15 -8.82 4.36 2.25
CA PHE A 15 -9.12 3.02 1.78
C PHE A 15 -8.20 2.01 2.47
N ASP A 16 -8.71 0.79 2.57
CA ASP A 16 -7.90 -0.37 2.94
C ASP A 16 -7.96 -1.36 1.79
N LEU A 17 -6.86 -2.04 1.52
CA LEU A 17 -6.87 -3.17 0.60
C LEU A 17 -6.96 -4.44 1.42
N LEU A 18 -8.04 -5.18 1.24
CA LEU A 18 -8.24 -6.46 1.91
C LEU A 18 -7.82 -7.59 0.97
N ALA A 19 -7.06 -8.54 1.48
CA ALA A 19 -6.74 -9.76 0.74
C ALA A 19 -7.98 -10.66 0.67
N ALA A 20 -7.88 -11.73 -0.12
CA ALA A 20 -8.99 -12.68 -0.30
C ALA A 20 -9.48 -13.28 1.03
N ASN A 21 -8.60 -13.38 2.04
CA ASN A 21 -8.95 -13.88 3.37
C ASN A 21 -9.57 -12.82 4.29
N GLY A 22 -9.79 -11.61 3.79
CA GLY A 22 -10.37 -10.50 4.55
C GLY A 22 -9.39 -9.69 5.38
N GLN A 23 -8.12 -10.03 5.40
CA GLN A 23 -7.12 -9.27 6.15
C GLN A 23 -6.71 -7.99 5.41
N SER A 24 -6.59 -6.90 6.16
CA SER A 24 -6.09 -5.64 5.62
C SER A 24 -4.58 -5.74 5.42
N ILE A 25 -4.13 -5.54 4.17
CA ILE A 25 -2.71 -5.61 3.83
C ILE A 25 -2.12 -4.25 3.50
N LEU A 26 -2.97 -3.25 3.31
CA LEU A 26 -2.52 -1.90 2.95
C LEU A 26 -3.57 -0.91 3.41
N THR A 27 -3.15 0.18 4.04
CA THR A 27 -4.03 1.27 4.46
C THR A 27 -3.53 2.58 3.86
N SER A 28 -4.43 3.33 3.25
CA SER A 28 -4.07 4.55 2.55
C SER A 28 -3.80 5.72 3.50
N GLU A 29 -3.24 6.78 2.93
CA GLU A 29 -3.25 8.09 3.54
C GLU A 29 -4.68 8.65 3.57
N VAL A 30 -4.92 9.70 4.34
CA VAL A 30 -6.23 10.35 4.40
C VAL A 30 -6.39 11.27 3.20
N TYR A 31 -7.49 11.07 2.47
CA TYR A 31 -7.86 11.93 1.35
C TYR A 31 -8.99 12.87 1.76
N SER A 32 -8.98 14.08 1.23
CA SER A 32 -10.00 15.08 1.57
C SER A 32 -11.37 14.78 0.98
N THR A 33 -11.42 13.99 -0.11
CA THR A 33 -12.67 13.64 -0.79
C THR A 33 -12.70 12.15 -1.14
N ARG A 34 -13.92 11.64 -1.31
CA ARG A 34 -14.14 10.27 -1.76
C ARG A 34 -13.52 10.04 -3.15
N ALA A 35 -13.68 11.01 -4.05
CA ALA A 35 -13.14 10.91 -5.41
C ALA A 35 -11.61 10.80 -5.40
N ALA A 36 -10.93 11.58 -4.56
CA ALA A 36 -9.48 11.50 -4.42
C ALA A 36 -9.03 10.15 -3.86
N CYS A 37 -9.78 9.62 -2.88
CA CYS A 37 -9.51 8.31 -2.29
C CYS A 37 -9.63 7.21 -3.34
N ILE A 38 -10.67 7.24 -4.17
CA ILE A 38 -10.85 6.27 -5.26
C ILE A 38 -9.69 6.34 -6.24
N ARG A 39 -9.22 7.55 -6.58
CA ARG A 39 -8.05 7.71 -7.48
C ARG A 39 -6.80 7.08 -6.87
N GLY A 40 -6.62 7.19 -5.55
CA GLY A 40 -5.52 6.53 -4.85
C GLY A 40 -5.60 5.01 -4.96
N ALA A 41 -6.78 4.44 -4.74
CA ALA A 41 -7.01 3.01 -4.87
C ALA A 41 -6.77 2.55 -6.32
N GLU A 42 -7.23 3.31 -7.30
CA GLU A 42 -6.99 3.04 -8.72
C GLU A 42 -5.50 3.05 -9.07
N SER A 43 -4.74 3.96 -8.46
CA SER A 43 -3.30 4.02 -8.65
C SER A 43 -2.62 2.74 -8.15
N VAL A 44 -3.01 2.24 -6.98
CA VAL A 44 -2.50 0.97 -6.46
C VAL A 44 -2.87 -0.17 -7.39
N ARG A 45 -4.12 -0.21 -7.84
CA ARG A 45 -4.59 -1.26 -8.75
C ARG A 45 -3.73 -1.34 -10.01
N ARG A 46 -3.45 -0.18 -10.63
CA ARG A 46 -2.70 -0.14 -11.89
C ARG A 46 -1.23 -0.44 -11.73
N CYS A 47 -0.63 -0.07 -10.61
CA CYS A 47 0.82 -0.04 -10.47
C CYS A 47 1.39 -1.20 -9.66
N ALA A 48 0.58 -1.82 -8.79
CA ALA A 48 1.09 -2.79 -7.83
C ALA A 48 1.82 -3.98 -8.46
N ALA A 49 1.30 -4.52 -9.56
CA ALA A 49 1.87 -5.72 -10.17
C ALA A 49 3.29 -5.50 -10.72
N SER A 50 3.58 -4.28 -11.18
CA SER A 50 4.86 -3.96 -11.84
C SER A 50 5.78 -3.06 -11.04
N ALA A 51 5.32 -2.49 -9.92
CA ALA A 51 6.12 -1.56 -9.14
C ALA A 51 7.34 -2.28 -8.52
N PRO A 52 8.55 -1.75 -8.71
CA PRO A 52 9.73 -2.34 -8.09
C PRO A 52 9.78 -2.09 -6.58
N VAL A 53 10.68 -2.80 -5.89
CA VAL A 53 10.88 -2.68 -4.46
C VAL A 53 12.23 -2.03 -4.18
N LEU A 54 12.22 -0.95 -3.38
CA LEU A 54 13.43 -0.34 -2.84
C LEU A 54 13.50 -0.67 -1.35
N ASP A 55 14.58 -1.34 -0.94
CA ASP A 55 14.80 -1.68 0.46
C ASP A 55 15.61 -0.59 1.14
N LEU A 56 14.95 0.27 1.90
CA LEU A 56 15.59 1.38 2.62
C LEU A 56 16.31 0.93 3.89
N THR A 57 16.19 -0.35 4.27
CA THR A 57 16.90 -0.91 5.44
C THR A 57 18.34 -1.29 5.12
N GLU A 58 18.71 -1.30 3.84
CA GLU A 58 20.04 -1.64 3.38
C GLU A 58 20.63 -0.46 2.59
N ALA A 59 21.92 -0.23 2.74
CA ALA A 59 22.61 0.78 1.94
C ALA A 59 22.66 0.28 0.48
N SER A 60 22.20 1.10 -0.44
CA SER A 60 22.21 0.78 -1.87
C SER A 60 22.35 2.07 -2.67
N GLU A 61 23.13 1.98 -3.74
CA GLU A 61 23.30 3.07 -4.69
C GLU A 61 22.34 2.91 -5.89
N VAL A 62 21.51 1.85 -5.87
CA VAL A 62 20.59 1.59 -6.97
C VAL A 62 19.43 2.58 -6.92
N SER A 63 19.19 3.25 -8.05
CA SER A 63 18.05 4.14 -8.20
C SER A 63 16.85 3.31 -8.65
N VAL A 64 15.73 3.49 -7.95
CA VAL A 64 14.48 2.78 -8.24
C VAL A 64 13.41 3.82 -8.58
N PRO A 65 12.77 3.71 -9.76
CA PRO A 65 11.79 4.71 -10.18
C PRO A 65 10.47 4.59 -9.43
N ASN A 66 9.72 5.69 -9.41
CA ASN A 66 8.33 5.69 -8.97
C ASN A 66 7.42 5.31 -10.15
N PRO A 67 6.29 4.65 -9.93
CA PRO A 67 5.80 4.18 -8.62
C PRO A 67 6.64 3.02 -8.11
N ARG A 68 6.78 2.93 -6.80
CA ARG A 68 7.58 1.86 -6.19
C ARG A 68 7.07 1.49 -4.81
N PHE A 69 7.41 0.28 -4.37
CA PHE A 69 7.29 -0.09 -2.96
C PHE A 69 8.59 0.28 -2.25
N GLU A 70 8.50 0.68 -0.98
CA GLU A 70 9.67 0.91 -0.14
C GLU A 70 9.53 0.11 1.14
N ILE A 71 10.58 -0.64 1.50
CA ILE A 71 10.65 -1.32 2.79
C ILE A 71 11.45 -0.45 3.73
N TYR A 72 10.97 -0.25 4.95
CA TYR A 72 11.66 0.57 5.95
C TYR A 72 11.43 0.01 7.36
N CYS A 73 12.28 0.42 8.30
CA CYS A 73 12.09 0.13 9.71
C CYS A 73 11.40 1.32 10.36
N ASP A 74 10.40 1.04 11.20
CA ASP A 74 9.76 2.07 12.00
C ASP A 74 10.54 2.31 13.30
N LYS A 75 10.04 3.22 14.13
CA LYS A 75 10.72 3.59 15.37
C LYS A 75 10.83 2.44 16.37
N SER A 76 9.96 1.45 16.28
CA SER A 76 9.99 0.27 17.16
C SER A 76 10.95 -0.82 16.69
N GLY A 77 11.56 -0.64 15.51
CA GLY A 77 12.43 -1.64 14.90
C GLY A 77 11.69 -2.69 14.08
N SER A 78 10.37 -2.53 13.90
CA SER A 78 9.58 -3.41 13.05
C SER A 78 9.68 -3.01 11.59
N PHE A 79 9.48 -3.97 10.71
CA PHE A 79 9.51 -3.71 9.26
C PHE A 79 8.12 -3.31 8.76
N ARG A 80 8.09 -2.36 7.86
CA ARG A 80 6.88 -1.94 7.17
C ARG A 80 7.21 -1.71 5.71
N PHE A 81 6.20 -1.74 4.86
CA PHE A 81 6.35 -1.26 3.49
C PHE A 81 5.32 -0.17 3.21
N ARG A 82 5.65 0.65 2.24
CA ARG A 82 4.73 1.67 1.74
C ARG A 82 4.84 1.72 0.23
N MET A 83 3.83 2.29 -0.41
CA MET A 83 3.81 2.44 -1.86
C MET A 83 3.78 3.92 -2.21
N LYS A 84 4.69 4.33 -3.09
CA LYS A 84 4.73 5.69 -3.62
C LYS A 84 4.14 5.72 -5.02
N ALA A 85 3.39 6.78 -5.29
CA ALA A 85 2.85 7.06 -6.61
C ALA A 85 3.94 7.60 -7.54
N ARG A 86 3.58 7.74 -8.81
CA ARG A 86 4.49 8.30 -9.83
C ARG A 86 5.04 9.68 -9.43
N ASN A 87 4.24 10.49 -8.73
CA ASN A 87 4.64 11.82 -8.27
C ASN A 87 5.50 11.81 -7.01
N GLY A 88 5.85 10.62 -6.48
CA GLY A 88 6.66 10.48 -5.28
C GLY A 88 5.91 10.59 -3.96
N LYS A 89 4.60 10.82 -3.99
CA LYS A 89 3.81 10.88 -2.75
C LYS A 89 3.43 9.48 -2.28
N ILE A 90 3.39 9.31 -0.95
CA ILE A 90 2.98 8.05 -0.34
C ILE A 90 1.48 7.89 -0.55
N ILE A 91 1.08 6.75 -1.14
CA ILE A 91 -0.34 6.43 -1.34
C ILE A 91 -0.87 5.68 -0.12
N ALA A 92 -0.11 4.71 0.37
CA ALA A 92 -0.57 3.78 1.40
C ALA A 92 0.61 3.08 2.06
N ALA A 93 0.37 2.52 3.24
CA ALA A 93 1.39 1.81 4.01
C ALA A 93 0.81 0.54 4.62
N SER A 94 1.70 -0.41 4.94
CA SER A 94 1.32 -1.68 5.54
C SER A 94 1.25 -1.60 7.07
N GLU A 95 0.74 -2.67 7.67
CA GLU A 95 0.93 -2.98 9.08
C GLU A 95 2.40 -3.32 9.36
N THR A 96 2.74 -3.50 10.63
CA THR A 96 4.09 -3.87 11.04
C THR A 96 4.33 -5.36 10.88
N TYR A 97 5.56 -5.72 10.53
CA TYR A 97 6.03 -7.10 10.44
C TYR A 97 7.28 -7.26 11.31
N SER A 98 7.40 -8.39 12.00
CA SER A 98 8.57 -8.69 12.83
C SER A 98 9.80 -9.02 12.02
N GLY A 99 9.63 -9.50 10.78
CA GLY A 99 10.73 -9.88 9.91
C GLY A 99 10.56 -9.40 8.48
N LYS A 100 11.69 -9.15 7.82
CA LYS A 100 11.70 -8.67 6.44
C LYS A 100 11.03 -9.65 5.48
N VAL A 101 11.20 -10.96 5.70
CA VAL A 101 10.59 -11.99 4.84
C VAL A 101 9.07 -11.86 4.82
N ASN A 102 8.45 -11.64 5.98
CA ASN A 102 7.00 -11.46 6.07
C ASN A 102 6.57 -10.14 5.43
N CYS A 103 7.39 -9.11 5.54
CA CYS A 103 7.14 -7.84 4.87
C CYS A 103 7.12 -8.01 3.35
N LEU A 104 8.08 -8.76 2.80
CA LEU A 104 8.13 -9.06 1.36
C LEU A 104 6.91 -9.88 0.93
N LYS A 105 6.45 -10.82 1.75
CA LYS A 105 5.21 -11.57 1.49
C LYS A 105 3.99 -10.65 1.45
N GLY A 106 3.98 -9.61 2.30
CA GLY A 106 2.93 -8.60 2.28
C GLY A 106 2.90 -7.83 0.97
N ILE A 107 4.06 -7.45 0.44
CA ILE A 107 4.16 -6.81 -0.87
C ILE A 107 3.63 -7.75 -1.96
N ASP A 108 4.02 -9.03 -1.93
CA ASP A 108 3.52 -10.01 -2.90
C ASP A 108 2.01 -10.15 -2.82
N SER A 109 1.44 -10.08 -1.62
CA SER A 109 0.00 -10.12 -1.42
C SER A 109 -0.68 -8.92 -2.09
N VAL A 110 -0.10 -7.72 -1.98
CA VAL A 110 -0.61 -6.53 -2.68
C VAL A 110 -0.59 -6.76 -4.19
N ARG A 111 0.51 -7.28 -4.71
CA ARG A 111 0.65 -7.55 -6.14
C ARG A 111 -0.38 -8.51 -6.69
N VAL A 112 -0.74 -9.51 -5.89
CA VAL A 112 -1.72 -10.54 -6.29
C VAL A 112 -3.16 -10.02 -6.15
N ASN A 113 -3.44 -9.27 -5.08
CA ASN A 113 -4.81 -8.89 -4.75
C ASN A 113 -5.28 -7.58 -5.37
N ALA A 114 -4.38 -6.64 -5.64
CA ALA A 114 -4.77 -5.31 -6.10
C ALA A 114 -5.26 -5.25 -7.56
N PRO A 115 -4.64 -5.94 -8.53
CA PRO A 115 -4.98 -5.72 -9.95
C PRO A 115 -6.43 -5.97 -10.31
N ASP A 116 -7.09 -6.95 -9.68
CA ASP A 116 -8.49 -7.27 -9.96
C ASP A 116 -9.42 -6.94 -8.77
N ALA A 117 -8.93 -6.14 -7.84
CA ALA A 117 -9.70 -5.78 -6.66
C ALA A 117 -10.89 -4.89 -7.03
N THR A 118 -12.03 -5.15 -6.40
CA THR A 118 -13.21 -4.29 -6.50
C THR A 118 -13.11 -3.17 -5.47
N VAL A 119 -13.87 -2.09 -5.69
CA VAL A 119 -13.95 -0.97 -4.74
C VAL A 119 -15.31 -1.01 -4.09
N GLU A 120 -15.33 -1.09 -2.76
CA GLU A 120 -16.58 -1.14 -1.98
C GLU A 120 -16.54 -0.09 -0.88
N GLU A 121 -17.68 0.47 -0.54
CA GLU A 121 -17.80 1.40 0.57
C GLU A 121 -18.14 0.64 1.83
N LYS A 122 -17.45 1.02 2.92
CA LYS A 122 -17.73 0.48 4.24
C LYS A 122 -18.51 1.51 5.04
N GLU A 123 -19.68 1.11 5.47
CA GLU A 123 -20.53 1.93 6.33
C GLU A 123 -20.12 1.87 7.79
#